data_e6b9bd7aec31b9fcb43186c1a9787dd9
#
_entry.id   e6b9bd7aec31b9fcb43186c1a9787dd9
#
_cell.length_a   1.000
_cell.length_b   1.000
_cell.length_c   1.000
_cell.angle_alpha   90.00
_cell.angle_beta   90.00
_cell.angle_gamma   90.00
#
_symmetry.space_group_name_H-M   'P 1'
#
loop_
_entity.id
_entity.type
_entity.pdbx_description
1 polymer ?
#
loop_
_entity_poly.entity_id
_entity_poly.type
_entity_poly.pdbx_seq_one_letter_code
_entity_poly.pdbx_strand_id
1 'polypeptide(L)'
;MDIKFGFIAALLSVGVLIAPSAKADDPDYVTLSAGWFDLNRQKDQGGEFSLEYRSDQKFWWFKPFIHAASVSNGMTFLGAGILLDVYLGRRLVVSPSFVPTWWRGKNSDLDLGHAIEFRSRLEVAYRFDDRSRLGLSLSHSSNAGLGDSNPGTESLMVNYSIPFKSIARMF
;
A
#
# COMPACT_ATOMS: atom_id res chain seq x y z
N MET A 1 -24.55 -28.85 -1.24
CA MET A 1 -23.31 -29.32 -0.53
C MET A 1 -22.43 -28.07 -0.41
N ASP A 2 -22.65 -27.34 0.72
CA ASP A 2 -22.10 -26.01 0.92
C ASP A 2 -20.68 -26.11 1.49
N ILE A 3 -19.69 -25.77 0.68
CA ILE A 3 -18.30 -25.69 1.13
C ILE A 3 -18.14 -24.30 1.77
N LYS A 4 -18.26 -24.26 3.11
CA LYS A 4 -17.86 -23.10 3.90
C LYS A 4 -16.33 -23.03 3.88
N PHE A 5 -15.76 -22.13 3.10
CA PHE A 5 -14.37 -21.77 3.22
C PHE A 5 -14.18 -20.98 4.54
N GLY A 6 -13.81 -21.72 5.59
CA GLY A 6 -13.32 -21.11 6.80
C GLY A 6 -11.95 -20.45 6.49
N PHE A 7 -11.87 -19.15 6.64
CA PHE A 7 -10.60 -18.44 6.69
C PHE A 7 -9.80 -18.94 7.90
N ILE A 8 -8.84 -19.80 7.65
CA ILE A 8 -7.79 -20.12 8.63
C ILE A 8 -6.83 -18.94 8.60
N ALA A 9 -6.98 -18.05 9.57
CA ALA A 9 -5.94 -17.10 9.91
C ALA A 9 -4.73 -17.88 10.44
N ALA A 10 -3.82 -18.26 9.56
CA ALA A 10 -2.51 -18.76 9.96
C ALA A 10 -1.75 -17.58 10.55
N LEU A 11 -1.75 -17.47 11.88
CA LEU A 11 -0.77 -16.67 12.61
C LEU A 11 0.60 -17.32 12.35
N LEU A 12 1.29 -16.84 11.33
CA LEU A 12 2.73 -17.06 11.20
C LEU A 12 3.39 -16.24 12.32
N SER A 13 3.65 -16.89 13.45
CA SER A 13 4.61 -16.43 14.46
C SER A 13 6.01 -16.51 13.85
N VAL A 14 6.35 -15.52 13.01
CA VAL A 14 7.73 -15.27 12.61
C VAL A 14 8.43 -14.72 13.84
N GLY A 15 9.23 -15.56 14.49
CA GLY A 15 10.19 -15.12 15.47
C GLY A 15 11.14 -14.12 14.81
N VAL A 16 10.84 -12.84 14.94
CA VAL A 16 11.72 -11.76 14.51
C VAL A 16 12.93 -11.81 15.41
N LEU A 17 14.02 -12.37 14.90
CA LEU A 17 15.35 -12.15 15.46
C LEU A 17 15.61 -10.63 15.32
N ILE A 18 15.39 -9.91 16.41
CA ILE A 18 15.71 -8.49 16.55
C ILE A 18 17.24 -8.40 16.58
N ALA A 19 17.86 -8.42 15.42
CA ALA A 19 19.20 -7.89 15.30
C ALA A 19 19.12 -6.37 15.56
N PRO A 20 19.99 -5.79 16.40
CA PRO A 20 20.01 -4.37 16.61
C PRO A 20 20.22 -3.71 15.23
N SER A 21 19.17 -3.04 14.73
CA SER A 21 19.27 -2.32 13.47
C SER A 21 20.30 -1.22 13.65
N ALA A 22 21.44 -1.37 12.95
CA ALA A 22 22.28 -0.20 12.70
C ALA A 22 21.32 0.88 12.17
N LYS A 23 21.36 2.07 12.80
CA LYS A 23 20.62 3.26 12.35
C LYS A 23 21.05 3.59 10.91
N ALA A 24 20.55 2.86 9.94
CA ALA A 24 20.54 3.31 8.57
C ALA A 24 19.38 4.31 8.51
N ASP A 25 19.74 5.57 8.56
CA ASP A 25 18.82 6.69 8.42
C ASP A 25 18.19 6.58 7.03
N ASP A 26 16.97 6.04 6.97
CA ASP A 26 16.24 5.95 5.72
C ASP A 26 15.84 7.37 5.29
N PRO A 27 15.87 7.68 4.00
CA PRO A 27 15.34 8.96 3.55
C PRO A 27 13.80 8.94 3.55
N ASP A 28 13.21 10.13 3.59
CA ASP A 28 11.84 10.28 3.11
C ASP A 28 11.75 9.85 1.65
N TYR A 29 10.62 9.29 1.23
CA TYR A 29 10.41 8.83 -0.12
C TYR A 29 9.23 9.52 -0.79
N VAL A 30 9.38 9.80 -2.08
CA VAL A 30 8.27 9.93 -3.01
C VAL A 30 8.15 8.60 -3.74
N THR A 31 6.97 7.98 -3.67
CA THR A 31 6.71 6.69 -4.32
C THR A 31 5.67 6.89 -5.41
N LEU A 32 6.04 6.49 -6.62
CA LEU A 32 5.15 6.39 -7.78
C LEU A 32 4.80 4.93 -7.98
N SER A 33 3.52 4.66 -8.22
CA SER A 33 3.08 3.30 -8.47
C SER A 33 2.12 3.25 -9.67
N ALA A 34 2.17 2.14 -10.38
CA ALA A 34 1.25 1.83 -11.45
C ALA A 34 0.91 0.34 -11.42
N GLY A 35 -0.33 0.00 -11.75
CA GLY A 35 -0.77 -1.39 -11.72
C GLY A 35 -2.22 -1.58 -12.10
N TRP A 36 -2.77 -2.66 -11.61
CA TRP A 36 -4.10 -3.14 -11.95
C TRP A 36 -5.02 -3.09 -10.75
N PHE A 37 -6.16 -2.44 -10.92
CA PHE A 37 -7.25 -2.34 -9.95
C PHE A 37 -8.32 -3.39 -10.22
N ASP A 38 -9.02 -3.84 -9.18
CA ASP A 38 -10.11 -4.81 -9.18
C ASP A 38 -9.70 -6.17 -9.78
N LEU A 39 -8.63 -6.73 -9.24
CA LEU A 39 -8.02 -7.96 -9.72
C LEU A 39 -8.92 -9.18 -9.56
N ASN A 40 -9.64 -9.29 -8.45
CA ASN A 40 -10.36 -10.49 -8.04
C ASN A 40 -11.80 -10.49 -8.51
N ARG A 41 -12.52 -9.40 -8.32
CA ARG A 41 -13.96 -9.34 -8.65
C ARG A 41 -14.24 -9.07 -10.11
N GLN A 42 -13.33 -8.38 -10.79
CA GLN A 42 -13.38 -8.08 -12.23
C GLN A 42 -14.69 -7.37 -12.65
N LYS A 43 -15.25 -6.57 -11.75
CA LYS A 43 -16.48 -5.80 -12.03
C LYS A 43 -16.18 -4.50 -12.74
N ASP A 44 -15.08 -3.83 -12.33
CA ASP A 44 -14.69 -2.52 -12.86
C ASP A 44 -13.16 -2.39 -12.90
N GLN A 45 -12.53 -3.26 -13.68
CA GLN A 45 -11.07 -3.30 -13.82
C GLN A 45 -10.54 -2.04 -14.46
N GLY A 46 -9.35 -1.61 -14.00
CA GLY A 46 -8.69 -0.45 -14.58
C GLY A 46 -7.21 -0.37 -14.22
N GLY A 47 -6.50 0.50 -14.95
CA GLY A 47 -5.15 0.90 -14.55
C GLY A 47 -5.23 1.80 -13.33
N GLU A 48 -4.53 1.45 -12.25
CA GLU A 48 -4.38 2.29 -11.06
C GLU A 48 -3.02 2.97 -11.08
N PHE A 49 -3.01 4.28 -10.79
CA PHE A 49 -1.81 5.08 -10.59
C PHE A 49 -1.86 5.69 -9.20
N SER A 50 -0.73 5.68 -8.48
CA SER A 50 -0.67 6.32 -7.17
C SER A 50 0.61 7.09 -6.95
N LEU A 51 0.49 8.09 -6.07
CA LEU A 51 1.57 8.93 -5.57
C LEU A 51 1.51 8.90 -4.04
N GLU A 52 2.68 8.66 -3.41
CA GLU A 52 2.81 8.68 -1.97
C GLU A 52 4.01 9.53 -1.54
N TYR A 53 3.86 10.22 -0.43
CA TYR A 53 4.98 10.72 0.35
C TYR A 53 5.09 9.90 1.63
N ARG A 54 6.21 9.22 1.81
CA ARG A 54 6.51 8.37 2.96
C ARG A 54 7.57 9.04 3.80
N SER A 55 7.22 9.45 5.01
CA SER A 55 8.19 10.06 5.94
C SER A 55 9.05 9.00 6.61
N ASP A 56 10.32 9.33 6.87
CA ASP A 56 11.19 8.49 7.72
C ASP A 56 11.06 8.81 9.22
N GLN A 57 10.27 9.82 9.58
CA GLN A 57 9.96 10.08 10.97
C GLN A 57 9.15 8.93 11.55
N LYS A 58 9.72 8.24 12.54
CA LYS A 58 9.09 7.06 13.15
C LYS A 58 8.32 7.46 14.39
N PHE A 59 7.08 6.99 14.45
CA PHE A 59 6.34 6.88 15.70
C PHE A 59 6.44 5.42 16.17
N TRP A 60 7.33 5.12 17.08
CA TRP A 60 7.83 3.80 17.44
C TRP A 60 8.53 3.13 16.24
N TRP A 61 7.86 2.19 15.58
CA TRP A 61 8.34 1.51 14.38
C TRP A 61 7.60 1.92 13.11
N PHE A 62 6.48 2.63 13.26
CA PHE A 62 5.62 3.04 12.16
C PHE A 62 6.08 4.38 11.57
N LYS A 63 6.04 4.45 10.26
CA LYS A 63 6.32 5.64 9.46
C LYS A 63 5.00 6.17 8.91
N PRO A 64 4.68 7.44 9.08
CA PRO A 64 3.49 8.03 8.46
C PRO A 64 3.69 8.22 6.96
N PHE A 65 2.61 8.10 6.21
CA PHE A 65 2.60 8.43 4.79
C PHE A 65 1.25 9.02 4.36
N ILE A 66 1.28 9.79 3.29
CA ILE A 66 0.09 10.25 2.58
C ILE A 66 -0.01 9.52 1.25
N HIS A 67 -1.23 9.25 0.81
CA HIS A 67 -1.55 8.45 -0.36
C HIS A 67 -2.60 9.13 -1.21
N ALA A 68 -2.34 9.22 -2.50
CA ALA A 68 -3.30 9.62 -3.52
C ALA A 68 -3.27 8.61 -4.65
N ALA A 69 -4.43 8.13 -5.08
CA ALA A 69 -4.52 7.23 -6.22
C ALA A 69 -5.69 7.61 -7.13
N SER A 70 -5.54 7.27 -8.40
CA SER A 70 -6.58 7.40 -9.43
C SER A 70 -6.61 6.14 -10.28
N VAL A 71 -7.82 5.72 -10.63
CA VAL A 71 -8.06 4.57 -11.51
C VAL A 71 -8.61 5.08 -12.84
N SER A 72 -8.26 4.42 -13.93
CA SER A 72 -8.66 4.81 -15.28
C SER A 72 -10.18 4.83 -15.50
N ASN A 73 -10.96 4.15 -14.66
CA ASN A 73 -12.41 4.15 -14.63
C ASN A 73 -13.03 5.38 -13.92
N GLY A 74 -12.19 6.31 -13.38
CA GLY A 74 -12.61 7.55 -12.74
C GLY A 74 -12.69 7.50 -11.21
N MET A 75 -12.29 6.40 -10.58
CA MET A 75 -12.16 6.33 -9.13
C MET A 75 -10.95 7.11 -8.63
N THR A 76 -11.07 7.70 -7.45
CA THR A 76 -10.00 8.41 -6.75
C THR A 76 -9.96 8.02 -5.28
N PHE A 77 -8.75 7.94 -4.72
CA PHE A 77 -8.52 7.63 -3.31
C PHE A 77 -7.53 8.64 -2.74
N LEU A 78 -7.86 9.20 -1.57
CA LEU A 78 -6.97 10.10 -0.83
C LEU A 78 -6.93 9.66 0.63
N GLY A 79 -5.75 9.59 1.22
CA GLY A 79 -5.65 9.14 2.61
C GLY A 79 -4.30 9.43 3.24
N ALA A 80 -4.26 9.21 4.56
CA ALA A 80 -3.04 9.24 5.35
C ALA A 80 -3.00 7.97 6.22
N GLY A 81 -1.86 7.34 6.28
CA GLY A 81 -1.69 6.05 6.93
C GLY A 81 -0.33 5.84 7.54
N ILE A 82 -0.09 4.60 7.91
CA ILE A 82 1.15 4.15 8.53
C ILE A 82 1.71 2.94 7.77
N LEU A 83 3.01 2.85 7.73
CA LEU A 83 3.74 1.70 7.20
C LEU A 83 4.85 1.28 8.17
N LEU A 84 5.29 0.04 8.05
CA LEU A 84 6.42 -0.51 8.76
C LEU A 84 7.41 -1.07 7.73
N ASP A 85 8.68 -0.65 7.78
CA ASP A 85 9.72 -1.25 6.94
C ASP A 85 10.46 -2.35 7.70
N VAL A 86 10.34 -3.58 7.21
CA VAL A 86 11.08 -4.75 7.70
C VAL A 86 12.20 -5.08 6.72
N TYR A 87 13.44 -4.90 7.16
CA TYR A 87 14.62 -5.18 6.34
C TYR A 87 15.03 -6.63 6.45
N LEU A 88 15.03 -7.34 5.35
CA LEU A 88 15.57 -8.70 5.22
C LEU A 88 16.96 -8.60 4.55
N GLY A 89 17.97 -8.39 5.39
CA GLY A 89 19.32 -8.08 4.93
C GLY A 89 19.45 -6.65 4.39
N ARG A 90 20.35 -6.44 3.41
CA ARG A 90 20.69 -5.09 2.92
C ARG A 90 19.82 -4.59 1.78
N ARG A 91 19.18 -5.50 1.06
CA ARG A 91 18.55 -5.25 -0.24
C ARG A 91 17.04 -5.47 -0.27
N LEU A 92 16.53 -6.36 0.54
CA LEU A 92 15.11 -6.71 0.53
C LEU A 92 14.40 -5.97 1.66
N VAL A 93 13.30 -5.31 1.31
CA VAL A 93 12.44 -4.60 2.26
C VAL A 93 11.02 -5.11 2.09
N VAL A 94 10.40 -5.51 3.18
CA VAL A 94 8.98 -5.89 3.23
C VAL A 94 8.23 -4.83 4.02
N SER A 95 7.24 -4.20 3.39
CA SER A 95 6.54 -3.06 3.97
C SER A 95 5.03 -3.30 4.04
N PRO A 96 4.52 -3.86 5.16
CA PRO A 96 3.10 -3.80 5.45
C PRO A 96 2.68 -2.36 5.71
N SER A 97 1.50 -1.98 5.24
CA SER A 97 0.93 -0.65 5.45
C SER A 97 -0.59 -0.70 5.58
N PHE A 98 -1.11 0.33 6.23
CA PHE A 98 -2.54 0.51 6.41
C PHE A 98 -2.88 1.99 6.23
N VAL A 99 -3.91 2.28 5.42
CA VAL A 99 -4.34 3.65 5.15
C VAL A 99 -5.87 3.73 5.05
N PRO A 100 -6.51 4.46 5.96
CA PRO A 100 -7.86 4.96 5.73
C PRO A 100 -7.85 5.93 4.55
N THR A 101 -8.70 5.72 3.58
CA THR A 101 -8.82 6.55 2.38
C THR A 101 -10.23 7.09 2.25
N TRP A 102 -10.34 8.36 1.88
CA TRP A 102 -11.56 8.87 1.30
C TRP A 102 -11.62 8.42 -0.16
N TRP A 103 -12.72 7.78 -0.51
CA TRP A 103 -12.96 7.27 -1.85
C TRP A 103 -14.06 8.06 -2.55
N ARG A 104 -13.87 8.25 -3.83
CA ARG A 104 -14.90 8.77 -4.73
C ARG A 104 -14.83 8.01 -6.06
N GLY A 105 -15.93 7.36 -6.40
CA GLY A 105 -16.18 6.77 -7.71
C GLY A 105 -16.99 7.71 -8.60
N LYS A 106 -16.65 7.80 -9.88
CA LYS A 106 -17.44 8.48 -10.87
C LYS A 106 -17.54 7.59 -12.12
N ASN A 107 -18.78 7.28 -12.53
CA ASN A 107 -19.07 6.40 -13.66
C ASN A 107 -18.44 4.99 -13.50
N SER A 108 -18.47 4.46 -12.29
CA SER A 108 -17.93 3.16 -11.95
C SER A 108 -19.07 2.15 -11.76
N ASP A 109 -18.91 0.97 -12.32
CA ASP A 109 -19.84 -0.18 -12.12
C ASP A 109 -19.59 -0.86 -10.75
N LEU A 110 -18.50 -0.50 -10.07
CA LEU A 110 -18.16 -0.94 -8.73
C LEU A 110 -18.39 0.18 -7.73
N ASP A 111 -19.47 0.09 -6.96
CA ASP A 111 -19.70 0.91 -5.77
C ASP A 111 -19.08 0.19 -4.57
N LEU A 112 -18.14 0.84 -3.88
CA LEU A 112 -17.49 0.27 -2.69
C LEU A 112 -18.36 0.37 -1.42
N GLY A 113 -19.52 1.02 -1.52
CA GLY A 113 -20.56 1.03 -0.50
C GLY A 113 -20.41 2.08 0.60
N HIS A 114 -19.25 2.75 0.71
CA HIS A 114 -19.02 3.82 1.67
C HIS A 114 -17.92 4.77 1.20
N ALA A 115 -18.00 6.04 1.58
CA ALA A 115 -16.99 7.05 1.17
C ALA A 115 -15.62 6.84 1.85
N ILE A 116 -15.58 6.12 2.96
CA ILE A 116 -14.33 5.75 3.64
C ILE A 116 -14.02 4.30 3.37
N GLU A 117 -12.83 4.05 2.83
CA GLU A 117 -12.27 2.74 2.58
C GLU A 117 -10.98 2.55 3.38
N PHE A 118 -10.74 1.35 3.84
CA PHE A 118 -9.52 0.97 4.53
C PHE A 118 -8.68 0.10 3.60
N ARG A 119 -7.51 0.61 3.22
CA ARG A 119 -6.59 -0.13 2.36
C ARG A 119 -5.46 -0.73 3.20
N SER A 120 -5.41 -2.05 3.24
CA SER A 120 -4.28 -2.84 3.75
C SER A 120 -3.40 -3.25 2.58
N ARG A 121 -2.07 -3.10 2.70
CA ARG A 121 -1.13 -3.42 1.63
C ARG A 121 0.11 -4.12 2.18
N LEU A 122 0.63 -5.06 1.40
CA LEU A 122 1.95 -5.65 1.58
C LEU A 122 2.79 -5.35 0.35
N GLU A 123 3.93 -4.70 0.55
CA GLU A 123 4.93 -4.43 -0.48
C GLU A 123 6.19 -5.24 -0.22
N VAL A 124 6.79 -5.78 -1.28
CA VAL A 124 8.12 -6.38 -1.27
C VAL A 124 8.96 -5.63 -2.29
N ALA A 125 10.07 -5.02 -1.84
CA ALA A 125 10.88 -4.14 -2.66
C ALA A 125 12.38 -4.48 -2.58
N TYR A 126 13.06 -4.34 -3.70
CA TYR A 126 14.51 -4.32 -3.78
C TYR A 126 15.02 -2.90 -3.58
N ARG A 127 15.97 -2.72 -2.65
CA ARG A 127 16.62 -1.46 -2.33
C ARG A 127 17.97 -1.36 -3.03
N PHE A 128 18.12 -0.34 -3.87
CA PHE A 128 19.34 -0.02 -4.59
C PHE A 128 20.39 0.69 -3.69
N ASP A 129 21.59 0.90 -4.21
CA ASP A 129 22.69 1.54 -3.47
C ASP A 129 22.43 3.02 -3.20
N ASP A 130 21.73 3.71 -4.08
CA ASP A 130 21.25 5.08 -3.92
C ASP A 130 20.04 5.19 -2.98
N ARG A 131 19.64 4.07 -2.36
CA ARG A 131 18.47 3.89 -1.50
C ARG A 131 17.12 3.97 -2.20
N SER A 132 17.06 4.19 -3.52
CA SER A 132 15.79 4.01 -4.24
C SER A 132 15.31 2.57 -4.12
N ARG A 133 14.00 2.34 -4.32
CA ARG A 133 13.40 1.01 -4.18
C ARG A 133 12.50 0.73 -5.37
N LEU A 134 12.58 -0.48 -5.88
CA LEU A 134 11.64 -1.03 -6.86
C LEU A 134 10.95 -2.23 -6.25
N GLY A 135 9.63 -2.24 -6.24
CA GLY A 135 8.86 -3.27 -5.56
C GLY A 135 7.56 -3.61 -6.25
N LEU A 136 6.96 -4.68 -5.72
CA LEU A 136 5.60 -5.12 -6.03
C LEU A 136 4.76 -5.04 -4.76
N SER A 137 3.51 -4.63 -4.88
CA SER A 137 2.60 -4.64 -3.76
C SER A 137 1.24 -5.19 -4.15
N LEU A 138 0.64 -5.91 -3.20
CA LEU A 138 -0.75 -6.34 -3.23
C LEU A 138 -1.49 -5.60 -2.13
N SER A 139 -2.64 -5.04 -2.47
CA SER A 139 -3.51 -4.35 -1.52
C SER A 139 -4.94 -4.85 -1.60
N HIS A 140 -5.62 -4.75 -0.45
CA HIS A 140 -7.06 -4.95 -0.33
C HIS A 140 -7.68 -3.68 0.25
N SER A 141 -8.74 -3.19 -0.36
CA SER A 141 -9.55 -2.07 0.12
C SER A 141 -10.96 -2.55 0.45
N SER A 142 -11.50 -2.11 1.58
CA SER A 142 -12.86 -2.40 2.00
C SER A 142 -13.34 -1.34 3.01
N ASN A 143 -14.64 -1.18 3.14
CA ASN A 143 -15.21 -0.21 4.09
C ASN A 143 -15.38 -0.75 5.52
N ALA A 144 -14.88 -1.95 5.81
CA ALA A 144 -14.98 -2.61 7.12
C ALA A 144 -16.42 -2.72 7.67
N GLY A 145 -17.42 -2.71 6.80
CA GLY A 145 -18.84 -2.78 7.20
C GLY A 145 -19.43 -1.46 7.62
N LEU A 146 -18.84 -0.32 7.28
CA LEU A 146 -19.41 1.02 7.53
C LEU A 146 -20.59 1.35 6.62
N GLY A 147 -20.68 0.70 5.45
CA GLY A 147 -21.82 0.84 4.52
C GLY A 147 -22.77 -0.36 4.55
N ASP A 148 -23.87 -0.24 3.83
CA ASP A 148 -24.86 -1.31 3.67
C ASP A 148 -24.32 -2.48 2.83
N SER A 149 -23.31 -2.23 2.03
CA SER A 149 -22.57 -3.23 1.27
C SER A 149 -21.06 -3.05 1.47
N ASN A 150 -20.31 -4.14 1.40
CA ASN A 150 -18.85 -4.12 1.50
C ASN A 150 -18.26 -5.06 0.45
N PRO A 151 -18.25 -4.68 -0.83
CA PRO A 151 -17.75 -5.55 -1.88
C PRO A 151 -16.25 -5.80 -1.77
N GLY A 152 -15.48 -4.78 -1.36
CA GLY A 152 -14.02 -4.81 -1.35
C GLY A 152 -13.42 -4.85 -2.76
N THR A 153 -12.13 -4.60 -2.86
CA THR A 153 -11.37 -4.69 -4.12
C THR A 153 -9.88 -4.88 -3.85
N GLU A 154 -9.17 -5.49 -4.79
CA GLU A 154 -7.73 -5.73 -4.69
C GLU A 154 -6.98 -5.04 -5.84
N SER A 155 -5.76 -4.58 -5.53
CA SER A 155 -4.86 -4.01 -6.53
C SER A 155 -3.48 -4.64 -6.46
N LEU A 156 -2.89 -4.89 -7.64
CA LEU A 156 -1.50 -5.30 -7.79
C LEU A 156 -0.72 -4.17 -8.46
N MET A 157 0.34 -3.69 -7.80
CA MET A 157 1.07 -2.50 -8.24
C MET A 157 2.57 -2.76 -8.31
N VAL A 158 3.21 -2.15 -9.30
CA VAL A 158 4.66 -1.91 -9.31
C VAL A 158 4.90 -0.56 -8.66
N ASN A 159 5.84 -0.49 -7.71
CA ASN A 159 6.15 0.71 -6.94
C ASN A 159 7.60 1.12 -7.18
N TYR A 160 7.84 2.40 -7.42
CA TYR A 160 9.18 2.96 -7.47
C TYR A 160 9.30 4.11 -6.46
N SER A 161 10.12 3.91 -5.43
CA SER A 161 10.35 4.86 -4.34
C SER A 161 11.66 5.58 -4.55
N ILE A 162 11.63 6.90 -4.64
CA ILE A 162 12.78 7.76 -4.86
C ILE A 162 13.07 8.54 -3.56
N PRO A 163 14.30 8.56 -3.05
CA PRO A 163 14.66 9.40 -1.91
C PRO A 163 14.33 10.88 -2.20
N PHE A 164 13.54 11.50 -1.32
CA PHE A 164 13.08 12.88 -1.51
C PHE A 164 14.23 13.88 -1.73
N LYS A 165 15.34 13.71 -0.99
CA LYS A 165 16.53 14.54 -1.16
C LYS A 165 17.17 14.42 -2.55
N SER A 166 16.99 13.28 -3.23
CA SER A 166 17.49 13.11 -4.61
C SER A 166 16.68 13.93 -5.60
N ILE A 167 15.37 14.01 -5.40
CA ILE A 167 14.47 14.86 -6.20
C ILE A 167 14.80 16.35 -5.96
N ALA A 168 14.94 16.77 -4.69
CA ALA A 168 15.22 18.14 -4.33
C ALA A 168 16.58 18.68 -4.85
N ARG A 169 17.52 17.79 -5.25
CA ARG A 169 18.80 18.17 -5.85
C ARG A 169 18.74 18.35 -7.36
N MET A 170 17.62 18.04 -8.00
CA MET A 170 17.42 18.15 -9.44
C MET A 170 16.92 19.55 -9.84
N PHE A 171 16.47 20.31 -8.86
CA PHE A 171 15.95 21.68 -8.99
C PHE A 171 16.75 22.66 -8.11
#